data_0908766168378f301d27ece3b47d8074
#
_entry.id   0908766168378f301d27ece3b47d8074
#
_cell.length_a   1.000
_cell.length_b   1.000
_cell.length_c   1.000
_cell.angle_alpha   90.00
_cell.angle_beta   90.00
_cell.angle_gamma   90.00
#
_symmetry.space_group_name_H-M   'P 1'
#
loop_
_entity.id
_entity.type
_entity.pdbx_description
1 polymer ?
#
loop_
_entity_poly.entity_id
_entity_poly.type
_entity_poly.pdbx_seq_one_letter_code
_entity_poly.pdbx_strand_id
1 'polypeptide(L)'
;MANSMVLVSLMALGLLMAFSTTTQVEAAARAFFVFGDSLVDNGNNNYLATTARADSPPYGIDTPTRRPTGRFSNGKNIPDFISDALGSEPTLPYLSPELRGEKLLVGANFASAGVGILNDTGIQFINIIRMFRQLQYFQEYQTRLAELVGNDEAQRIVSDGLVLITVGGNDFVNNYFLIPFSARSRQFLLPDYVTYLISEYKKILMVNFVFHLSLRLHDLGARRVLVTGTGPLGCVPAERAMRSPNGECAPELQQAASLFNPQLVQMINGLNSEYGANIFIAANTQLQTSDFITNPGAY
;
A
#
# COMPACT_ATOMS: atom_id res chain seq x y z
N MET A 1 54.23 -41.03 -20.87
CA MET A 1 53.97 -39.57 -21.01
C MET A 1 52.50 -39.23 -21.30
N ALA A 2 51.75 -40.00 -22.10
CA ALA A 2 50.33 -39.72 -22.44
C ALA A 2 49.36 -39.81 -21.22
N ASN A 3 49.57 -40.76 -20.31
CA ASN A 3 48.68 -40.94 -19.14
C ASN A 3 48.80 -39.80 -18.09
N SER A 4 49.98 -39.15 -18.00
CA SER A 4 50.18 -38.06 -17.04
C SER A 4 49.50 -36.75 -17.51
N MET A 5 49.43 -36.49 -18.81
CA MET A 5 48.74 -35.31 -19.34
C MET A 5 47.23 -35.40 -19.27
N VAL A 6 46.66 -36.61 -19.40
CA VAL A 6 45.20 -36.83 -19.25
C VAL A 6 44.74 -36.62 -17.80
N LEU A 7 45.59 -37.08 -16.82
CA LEU A 7 45.26 -36.87 -15.39
C LEU A 7 45.29 -35.40 -14.97
N VAL A 8 46.28 -34.61 -15.50
CA VAL A 8 46.37 -33.18 -15.22
C VAL A 8 45.24 -32.40 -15.86
N SER A 9 44.82 -32.79 -17.09
CA SER A 9 43.63 -32.18 -17.74
C SER A 9 42.32 -32.49 -17.02
N LEU A 10 42.14 -33.69 -16.51
CA LEU A 10 40.95 -34.07 -15.73
C LEU A 10 40.91 -33.36 -14.35
N MET A 11 42.05 -33.17 -13.68
CA MET A 11 42.14 -32.40 -12.45
C MET A 11 41.87 -30.89 -12.68
N ALA A 12 42.40 -30.32 -13.78
CA ALA A 12 42.12 -28.92 -14.14
C ALA A 12 40.64 -28.70 -14.50
N LEU A 13 39.97 -29.65 -15.18
CA LEU A 13 38.53 -29.60 -15.48
C LEU A 13 37.70 -29.75 -14.20
N GLY A 14 38.11 -30.61 -13.27
CA GLY A 14 37.46 -30.78 -11.95
C GLY A 14 37.57 -29.53 -11.07
N LEU A 15 38.71 -28.81 -11.08
CA LEU A 15 38.88 -27.55 -10.37
C LEU A 15 38.06 -26.42 -11.02
N LEU A 16 37.93 -26.35 -12.34
CA LEU A 16 37.11 -25.40 -13.04
C LEU A 16 35.58 -25.61 -12.77
N MET A 17 35.15 -26.86 -12.63
CA MET A 17 33.78 -27.20 -12.25
C MET A 17 33.47 -26.89 -10.77
N ALA A 18 34.45 -26.97 -9.87
CA ALA A 18 34.28 -26.66 -8.45
C ALA A 18 34.17 -25.15 -8.18
N PHE A 19 34.64 -24.29 -9.07
CA PHE A 19 34.48 -22.83 -8.96
C PHE A 19 33.25 -22.28 -9.68
N SER A 20 32.44 -23.13 -10.31
CA SER A 20 31.17 -22.75 -10.96
C SER A 20 29.94 -22.91 -10.04
N THR A 21 30.12 -23.05 -8.73
CA THR A 21 29.04 -22.72 -7.82
C THR A 21 28.91 -21.21 -7.81
N THR A 22 28.21 -20.67 -8.80
CA THR A 22 27.55 -19.39 -8.63
C THR A 22 26.67 -19.54 -7.41
N THR A 23 27.15 -19.07 -6.26
CA THR A 23 26.26 -18.67 -5.20
C THR A 23 25.32 -17.68 -5.87
N GLN A 24 24.12 -18.12 -6.27
CA GLN A 24 23.02 -17.20 -6.40
C GLN A 24 22.93 -16.59 -4.99
N VAL A 25 23.46 -15.38 -4.87
CA VAL A 25 23.09 -14.52 -3.76
C VAL A 25 21.59 -14.33 -3.97
N GLU A 26 20.81 -15.15 -3.30
CA GLU A 26 19.38 -14.94 -3.21
C GLU A 26 19.26 -13.50 -2.71
N ALA A 27 18.84 -12.60 -3.60
CA ALA A 27 18.69 -11.20 -3.24
C ALA A 27 17.69 -11.21 -2.08
N ALA A 28 18.16 -10.89 -0.87
CA ALA A 28 17.31 -10.87 0.32
C ALA A 28 16.02 -10.10 -0.03
N ALA A 29 14.88 -10.72 0.23
CA ALA A 29 13.59 -10.12 -0.08
C ALA A 29 13.54 -8.72 0.51
N ARG A 30 13.16 -7.73 -0.30
CA ARG A 30 13.10 -6.33 0.15
C ARG A 30 12.01 -6.18 1.19
N ALA A 31 12.27 -5.37 2.21
CA ALA A 31 11.23 -4.99 3.16
C ALA A 31 10.07 -4.29 2.43
N PHE A 32 8.86 -4.56 2.88
CA PHE A 32 7.65 -4.02 2.27
C PHE A 32 6.80 -3.29 3.32
N PHE A 33 6.49 -2.02 3.03
CA PHE A 33 5.76 -1.13 3.92
C PHE A 33 4.45 -0.71 3.27
N VAL A 34 3.34 -0.88 3.98
CA VAL A 34 2.00 -0.66 3.43
C VAL A 34 1.26 0.38 4.24
N PHE A 35 0.73 1.40 3.55
CA PHE A 35 -0.09 2.47 4.11
C PHE A 35 -1.39 2.56 3.34
N GLY A 36 -2.44 3.01 3.99
CA GLY A 36 -3.70 3.26 3.32
C GLY A 36 -4.93 2.78 4.07
N ASP A 37 -5.91 2.36 3.29
CA ASP A 37 -7.25 2.02 3.76
C ASP A 37 -7.56 0.51 3.74
N SER A 38 -8.86 0.16 3.65
CA SER A 38 -9.34 -1.22 3.66
C SER A 38 -8.82 -2.09 2.52
N LEU A 39 -8.48 -1.49 1.36
CA LEU A 39 -7.98 -2.25 0.20
C LEU A 39 -6.65 -2.94 0.48
N VAL A 40 -5.91 -2.43 1.45
CA VAL A 40 -4.56 -2.88 1.78
C VAL A 40 -4.34 -3.17 3.27
N ASP A 41 -5.36 -3.09 4.12
CA ASP A 41 -5.28 -3.45 5.55
C ASP A 41 -5.15 -4.96 5.73
N ASN A 42 -4.06 -5.41 6.37
CA ASN A 42 -3.80 -6.81 6.68
C ASN A 42 -4.36 -7.25 8.05
N GLY A 43 -5.19 -6.39 8.68
CA GLY A 43 -5.88 -6.74 9.91
C GLY A 43 -5.64 -5.81 11.10
N ASN A 44 -5.08 -4.61 10.90
CA ASN A 44 -4.94 -3.63 11.99
C ASN A 44 -6.27 -3.31 12.64
N ASN A 45 -7.34 -3.15 11.86
CA ASN A 45 -8.65 -2.78 12.39
C ASN A 45 -9.24 -3.84 13.34
N ASN A 46 -8.83 -5.11 13.24
CA ASN A 46 -9.27 -6.15 14.17
C ASN A 46 -8.74 -5.96 15.60
N TYR A 47 -7.67 -5.16 15.77
CA TYR A 47 -7.11 -4.78 17.08
C TYR A 47 -7.72 -3.49 17.65
N LEU A 48 -8.66 -2.84 16.93
CA LEU A 48 -9.24 -1.56 17.30
C LEU A 48 -10.70 -1.69 17.73
N ALA A 49 -11.14 -0.76 18.56
CA ALA A 49 -12.56 -0.58 18.91
C ALA A 49 -13.26 0.24 17.80
N THR A 50 -13.48 -0.38 16.64
CA THR A 50 -14.06 0.23 15.44
C THR A 50 -15.17 -0.65 14.88
N THR A 51 -16.11 -0.04 14.14
CA THR A 51 -17.12 -0.77 13.35
C THR A 51 -16.59 -1.26 12.01
N ALA A 52 -15.47 -0.71 11.52
CA ALA A 52 -14.80 -1.12 10.27
C ALA A 52 -13.85 -2.29 10.54
N ARG A 53 -14.38 -3.51 10.72
CA ARG A 53 -13.60 -4.73 10.98
C ARG A 53 -13.86 -5.79 9.93
N ALA A 54 -12.87 -6.64 9.67
CA ALA A 54 -12.97 -7.79 8.79
C ALA A 54 -12.72 -9.09 9.59
N ASP A 55 -13.50 -9.28 10.65
CA ASP A 55 -13.39 -10.37 11.62
C ASP A 55 -14.57 -11.37 11.60
N SER A 56 -15.45 -11.24 10.61
CA SER A 56 -16.63 -12.09 10.43
C SER A 56 -16.86 -12.46 8.98
N PRO A 57 -17.59 -13.57 8.68
CA PRO A 57 -17.99 -13.90 7.32
C PRO A 57 -18.75 -12.74 6.64
N PRO A 58 -18.59 -12.55 5.32
CA PRO A 58 -17.95 -13.45 4.34
C PRO A 58 -16.44 -13.25 4.16
N TYR A 59 -15.78 -12.36 4.92
CA TYR A 59 -14.35 -12.18 4.80
C TYR A 59 -13.59 -13.50 5.03
N GLY A 60 -12.56 -13.74 4.22
CA GLY A 60 -11.72 -14.92 4.33
C GLY A 60 -12.35 -16.24 3.86
N ILE A 61 -13.50 -16.22 3.19
CA ILE A 61 -14.22 -17.41 2.74
C ILE A 61 -13.38 -18.29 1.77
N ASP A 62 -12.47 -17.69 0.99
CA ASP A 62 -11.59 -18.35 0.04
C ASP A 62 -10.22 -18.72 0.62
N THR A 63 -9.97 -18.42 1.91
CA THR A 63 -8.75 -18.88 2.58
C THR A 63 -8.82 -20.39 2.84
N PRO A 64 -7.66 -21.08 2.98
CA PRO A 64 -7.65 -22.51 3.31
C PRO A 64 -8.42 -22.85 4.60
N THR A 65 -8.45 -21.93 5.57
CA THR A 65 -9.17 -22.10 6.84
C THR A 65 -10.62 -21.65 6.78
N ARG A 66 -11.02 -20.94 5.71
CA ARG A 66 -12.33 -20.28 5.56
C ARG A 66 -12.69 -19.37 6.73
N ARG A 67 -11.67 -18.72 7.30
CA ARG A 67 -11.83 -17.81 8.44
C ARG A 67 -11.39 -16.40 8.07
N PRO A 68 -12.04 -15.36 8.64
CA PRO A 68 -11.60 -13.99 8.50
C PRO A 68 -10.16 -13.81 8.95
N THR A 69 -9.39 -13.03 8.19
CA THR A 69 -7.97 -12.77 8.44
C THR A 69 -7.68 -11.31 8.79
N GLY A 70 -8.72 -10.48 8.87
CA GLY A 70 -8.60 -9.03 9.02
C GLY A 70 -8.46 -8.28 7.68
N ARG A 71 -8.33 -8.99 6.57
CA ARG A 71 -8.36 -8.42 5.21
C ARG A 71 -9.80 -8.22 4.76
N PHE A 72 -10.09 -7.07 4.19
CA PHE A 72 -11.40 -6.76 3.59
C PHE A 72 -11.52 -7.45 2.22
N SER A 73 -11.38 -8.77 2.21
CA SER A 73 -11.31 -9.62 1.03
C SER A 73 -11.81 -11.03 1.36
N ASN A 74 -12.24 -11.75 0.35
CA ASN A 74 -12.53 -13.19 0.44
C ASN A 74 -11.29 -14.02 0.78
N GLY A 75 -10.08 -13.55 0.39
CA GLY A 75 -8.83 -14.28 0.56
C GLY A 75 -7.63 -13.34 0.72
N LYS A 76 -6.72 -13.37 -0.26
CA LYS A 76 -5.58 -12.45 -0.35
C LYS A 76 -6.03 -11.05 -0.74
N ASN A 77 -5.27 -10.03 -0.32
CA ASN A 77 -5.40 -8.66 -0.78
C ASN A 77 -4.18 -8.23 -1.60
N ILE A 78 -4.15 -6.97 -2.07
CA ILE A 78 -3.06 -6.45 -2.91
C ILE A 78 -1.68 -6.61 -2.24
N PRO A 79 -1.46 -6.26 -0.96
CA PRO A 79 -0.20 -6.50 -0.27
C PRO A 79 0.28 -7.95 -0.28
N ASP A 80 -0.62 -8.92 -0.16
CA ASP A 80 -0.25 -10.34 -0.19
C ASP A 80 0.34 -10.74 -1.55
N PHE A 81 -0.29 -10.30 -2.66
CA PHE A 81 0.21 -10.58 -4.00
C PHE A 81 1.55 -9.90 -4.28
N ILE A 82 1.75 -8.67 -3.75
CA ILE A 82 3.04 -7.98 -3.85
C ILE A 82 4.11 -8.72 -3.04
N SER A 83 3.79 -9.18 -1.82
CA SER A 83 4.71 -10.00 -1.00
C SER A 83 5.10 -11.28 -1.73
N ASP A 84 4.14 -12.00 -2.31
CA ASP A 84 4.42 -13.19 -3.14
C ASP A 84 5.38 -12.86 -4.30
N ALA A 85 5.15 -11.75 -5.02
CA ALA A 85 5.99 -11.32 -6.13
C ALA A 85 7.41 -10.89 -5.69
N LEU A 86 7.56 -10.41 -4.45
CA LEU A 86 8.85 -10.10 -3.84
C LEU A 86 9.56 -11.34 -3.28
N GLY A 87 8.93 -12.52 -3.32
CA GLY A 87 9.46 -13.74 -2.71
C GLY A 87 9.49 -13.66 -1.18
N SER A 88 8.61 -12.86 -0.57
CA SER A 88 8.55 -12.60 0.85
C SER A 88 7.26 -13.16 1.47
N GLU A 89 7.29 -13.42 2.77
CA GLU A 89 6.05 -13.66 3.52
C GLU A 89 5.17 -12.40 3.57
N PRO A 90 3.84 -12.56 3.75
CA PRO A 90 2.94 -11.43 3.91
C PRO A 90 3.32 -10.52 5.08
N THR A 91 3.27 -9.20 4.89
CA THR A 91 3.52 -8.24 5.96
C THR A 91 2.49 -8.35 7.07
N LEU A 92 2.95 -8.38 8.32
CA LEU A 92 2.07 -8.36 9.48
C LEU A 92 1.45 -6.96 9.69
N PRO A 93 0.22 -6.88 10.23
CA PRO A 93 -0.32 -5.62 10.71
C PRO A 93 0.55 -5.07 11.84
N TYR A 94 0.77 -3.74 11.84
CA TYR A 94 1.62 -3.08 12.85
C TYR A 94 1.18 -3.35 14.30
N LEU A 95 -0.14 -3.46 14.52
CA LEU A 95 -0.71 -3.74 15.84
C LEU A 95 -0.63 -5.21 16.26
N SER A 96 -0.15 -6.10 15.37
CA SER A 96 0.01 -7.51 15.72
C SER A 96 1.12 -7.70 16.77
N PRO A 97 0.87 -8.45 17.84
CA PRO A 97 1.91 -8.80 18.82
C PRO A 97 3.01 -9.69 18.22
N GLU A 98 2.74 -10.31 17.06
CA GLU A 98 3.72 -11.13 16.33
C GLU A 98 4.76 -10.29 15.57
N LEU A 99 4.53 -9.00 15.33
CA LEU A 99 5.46 -8.12 14.65
C LEU A 99 6.63 -7.75 15.59
N ARG A 100 7.57 -8.67 15.74
CA ARG A 100 8.76 -8.54 16.60
C ARG A 100 9.93 -9.40 16.09
N GLY A 101 11.15 -9.08 16.55
CA GLY A 101 12.35 -9.80 16.16
C GLY A 101 12.54 -9.78 14.64
N GLU A 102 12.91 -10.90 14.04
CA GLU A 102 13.18 -11.03 12.61
C GLU A 102 11.98 -10.68 11.71
N LYS A 103 10.74 -10.74 12.22
CA LYS A 103 9.55 -10.30 11.48
C LYS A 103 9.60 -8.81 11.12
N LEU A 104 10.38 -8.01 11.84
CA LEU A 104 10.63 -6.61 11.47
C LEU A 104 11.45 -6.46 10.18
N LEU A 105 12.22 -7.47 9.77
CA LEU A 105 13.01 -7.41 8.53
C LEU A 105 12.15 -7.51 7.27
N VAL A 106 10.96 -8.09 7.39
CA VAL A 106 9.98 -8.25 6.30
C VAL A 106 9.29 -6.92 5.95
N GLY A 107 9.23 -6.00 6.89
CA GLY A 107 8.42 -4.80 6.82
C GLY A 107 7.17 -4.88 7.68
N ALA A 108 6.20 -3.99 7.43
CA ALA A 108 4.95 -3.95 8.19
C ALA A 108 3.81 -3.30 7.40
N ASN A 109 2.59 -3.65 7.78
CA ASN A 109 1.37 -3.05 7.26
C ASN A 109 0.79 -2.07 8.30
N PHE A 110 0.70 -0.79 7.95
CA PHE A 110 0.19 0.30 8.80
C PHE A 110 -1.23 0.72 8.40
N ALA A 111 -1.76 0.16 7.32
CA ALA A 111 -3.06 0.52 6.76
C ALA A 111 -4.21 0.29 7.76
N SER A 112 -5.28 1.04 7.58
CA SER A 112 -6.47 0.96 8.43
C SER A 112 -7.74 1.23 7.63
N ALA A 113 -8.68 0.32 7.68
CA ALA A 113 -9.95 0.47 6.98
C ALA A 113 -10.71 1.73 7.39
N GLY A 114 -11.33 2.37 6.41
CA GLY A 114 -12.15 3.56 6.60
C GLY A 114 -11.37 4.88 6.52
N VAL A 115 -10.04 4.86 6.53
CA VAL A 115 -9.22 6.08 6.48
C VAL A 115 -9.25 6.72 5.08
N GLY A 116 -9.15 8.04 5.03
CA GLY A 116 -8.92 8.83 3.82
C GLY A 116 -7.66 9.69 3.91
N ILE A 117 -7.45 10.49 2.89
CA ILE A 117 -6.44 11.55 2.85
C ILE A 117 -6.74 12.58 3.95
N LEU A 118 -8.02 12.95 4.09
CA LEU A 118 -8.46 13.92 5.08
C LEU A 118 -8.68 13.28 6.45
N ASN A 119 -8.36 14.01 7.52
CA ASN A 119 -8.53 13.54 8.87
C ASN A 119 -9.99 13.37 9.32
N ASP A 120 -10.94 14.01 8.64
CA ASP A 120 -12.36 13.87 8.90
C ASP A 120 -13.03 12.76 8.07
N THR A 121 -12.33 12.15 7.12
CA THR A 121 -12.84 10.98 6.40
C THR A 121 -12.90 9.78 7.33
N GLY A 122 -14.04 9.07 7.30
CA GLY A 122 -14.21 7.85 8.08
C GLY A 122 -14.47 8.08 9.59
N ILE A 123 -14.90 9.28 10.00
CA ILE A 123 -15.23 9.57 11.42
C ILE A 123 -16.35 8.66 11.93
N GLN A 124 -17.24 8.20 11.06
CA GLN A 124 -18.32 7.28 11.39
C GLN A 124 -17.83 5.89 11.87
N PHE A 125 -16.60 5.53 11.57
CA PHE A 125 -15.97 4.28 12.02
C PHE A 125 -15.31 4.40 13.40
N ILE A 126 -15.31 5.61 13.99
CA ILE A 126 -14.82 5.96 15.33
C ILE A 126 -13.31 5.83 15.45
N ASN A 127 -12.80 4.68 15.83
CA ASN A 127 -11.37 4.46 16.12
C ASN A 127 -10.69 3.74 14.95
N ILE A 128 -10.08 4.52 14.06
CA ILE A 128 -9.28 4.04 12.92
C ILE A 128 -7.91 4.72 12.92
N ILE A 129 -6.89 4.12 12.29
CA ILE A 129 -5.53 4.66 12.26
C ILE A 129 -5.41 5.67 11.13
N ARG A 130 -5.57 6.95 11.41
CA ARG A 130 -5.46 8.07 10.46
C ARG A 130 -4.10 8.08 9.76
N MET A 131 -3.99 8.67 8.56
CA MET A 131 -2.74 8.69 7.79
C MET A 131 -1.55 9.22 8.58
N PHE A 132 -1.71 10.34 9.33
CA PHE A 132 -0.64 10.85 10.18
C PHE A 132 -0.21 9.85 11.28
N ARG A 133 -1.15 9.05 11.81
CA ARG A 133 -0.84 8.04 12.82
C ARG A 133 -0.16 6.81 12.21
N GLN A 134 -0.48 6.45 10.97
CA GLN A 134 0.24 5.41 10.23
C GLN A 134 1.71 5.80 10.05
N LEU A 135 1.99 7.07 9.72
CA LEU A 135 3.36 7.59 9.61
C LEU A 135 4.09 7.63 10.97
N GLN A 136 3.40 7.95 12.07
CA GLN A 136 3.97 7.84 13.42
C GLN A 136 4.34 6.39 13.77
N TYR A 137 3.46 5.44 13.46
CA TYR A 137 3.74 4.03 13.65
C TYR A 137 4.91 3.54 12.80
N PHE A 138 5.09 4.10 11.60
CA PHE A 138 6.27 3.80 10.79
C PHE A 138 7.56 4.33 11.43
N GLN A 139 7.53 5.50 12.04
CA GLN A 139 8.67 6.03 12.81
C GLN A 139 8.98 5.16 14.04
N GLU A 140 7.95 4.78 14.80
CA GLU A 140 8.10 3.87 15.95
C GLU A 140 8.64 2.48 15.51
N TYR A 141 8.17 1.97 14.36
CA TYR A 141 8.69 0.75 13.75
C TYR A 141 10.18 0.86 13.42
N GLN A 142 10.63 1.99 12.83
CA GLN A 142 12.04 2.22 12.50
C GLN A 142 12.92 2.23 13.76
N THR A 143 12.42 2.79 14.85
CA THR A 143 13.14 2.74 16.14
C THR A 143 13.33 1.29 16.61
N ARG A 144 12.27 0.46 16.56
CA ARG A 144 12.34 -0.95 16.89
C ARG A 144 13.25 -1.75 15.94
N LEU A 145 13.25 -1.39 14.66
CA LEU A 145 14.14 -1.99 13.67
C LEU A 145 15.61 -1.63 13.97
N ALA A 146 15.89 -0.36 14.30
CA ALA A 146 17.23 0.10 14.65
C ALA A 146 17.76 -0.55 15.95
N GLU A 147 16.89 -0.84 16.92
CA GLU A 147 17.25 -1.62 18.12
C GLU A 147 17.66 -3.06 17.78
N LEU A 148 17.11 -3.63 16.71
CA LEU A 148 17.40 -5.01 16.27
C LEU A 148 18.69 -5.11 15.46
N VAL A 149 18.88 -4.19 14.48
CA VAL A 149 19.95 -4.32 13.47
C VAL A 149 20.96 -3.16 13.47
N GLY A 150 20.78 -2.14 14.29
CA GLY A 150 21.56 -0.91 14.28
C GLY A 150 21.01 0.14 13.31
N ASN A 151 21.38 1.42 13.53
CA ASN A 151 20.80 2.56 12.79
C ASN A 151 21.09 2.51 11.28
N ASP A 152 22.34 2.25 10.90
CA ASP A 152 22.74 2.26 9.48
C ASP A 152 22.02 1.19 8.67
N GLU A 153 21.92 -0.01 9.21
CA GLU A 153 21.22 -1.12 8.55
C GLU A 153 19.71 -0.89 8.52
N ALA A 154 19.11 -0.34 9.58
CA ALA A 154 17.70 0.04 9.59
C ALA A 154 17.39 1.08 8.52
N GLN A 155 18.23 2.10 8.35
CA GLN A 155 18.09 3.10 7.29
C GLN A 155 18.22 2.47 5.90
N ARG A 156 19.15 1.53 5.72
CA ARG A 156 19.32 0.80 4.47
C ARG A 156 18.08 -0.02 4.12
N ILE A 157 17.55 -0.80 5.08
CA ILE A 157 16.34 -1.61 4.91
C ILE A 157 15.16 -0.73 4.49
N VAL A 158 14.99 0.42 5.11
CA VAL A 158 13.90 1.36 4.79
C VAL A 158 14.08 1.98 3.40
N SER A 159 15.29 2.43 3.06
CA SER A 159 15.56 3.10 1.78
C SER A 159 15.51 2.13 0.59
N ASP A 160 15.90 0.87 0.81
CA ASP A 160 15.83 -0.19 -0.20
C ASP A 160 14.45 -0.83 -0.29
N GLY A 161 13.63 -0.66 0.75
CA GLY A 161 12.29 -1.19 0.85
C GLY A 161 11.32 -0.62 -0.20
N LEU A 162 10.27 -1.39 -0.49
CA LEU A 162 9.13 -0.93 -1.27
C LEU A 162 8.09 -0.35 -0.32
N VAL A 163 7.52 0.79 -0.69
CA VAL A 163 6.36 1.38 0.00
C VAL A 163 5.16 1.34 -0.94
N LEU A 164 4.03 0.86 -0.47
CA LEU A 164 2.73 0.98 -1.11
C LEU A 164 1.86 1.95 -0.32
N ILE A 165 1.25 2.91 -1.00
CA ILE A 165 0.24 3.78 -0.40
C ILE A 165 -1.03 3.76 -1.25
N THR A 166 -2.15 3.36 -0.64
CA THR A 166 -3.47 3.22 -1.26
C THR A 166 -4.50 3.93 -0.42
N VAL A 167 -4.91 5.13 -0.84
CA VAL A 167 -5.85 5.99 -0.11
C VAL A 167 -6.51 6.98 -1.06
N GLY A 168 -7.70 7.47 -0.69
CA GLY A 168 -8.43 8.51 -1.43
C GLY A 168 -9.84 8.08 -1.83
N GLY A 169 -10.09 6.79 -2.01
CA GLY A 169 -11.43 6.28 -2.32
C GLY A 169 -12.45 6.66 -1.25
N ASN A 170 -12.08 6.52 0.02
CA ASN A 170 -12.96 6.86 1.15
C ASN A 170 -13.28 8.36 1.26
N ASP A 171 -12.40 9.24 0.78
CA ASP A 171 -12.68 10.68 0.74
C ASP A 171 -13.85 11.00 -0.18
N PHE A 172 -14.09 10.18 -1.19
CA PHE A 172 -15.28 10.29 -2.02
C PHE A 172 -16.46 9.56 -1.42
N VAL A 173 -16.38 8.24 -1.20
CA VAL A 173 -17.54 7.42 -0.80
C VAL A 173 -17.98 7.64 0.64
N ASN A 174 -17.05 7.86 1.57
CA ASN A 174 -17.30 8.01 3.00
C ASN A 174 -17.19 9.46 3.51
N ASN A 175 -17.02 10.45 2.61
CA ASN A 175 -16.98 11.86 2.97
C ASN A 175 -17.77 12.70 1.97
N TYR A 176 -17.28 12.98 0.74
CA TYR A 176 -17.94 13.88 -0.21
C TYR A 176 -19.32 13.41 -0.66
N PHE A 177 -19.45 12.13 -1.01
CA PHE A 177 -20.71 11.51 -1.44
C PHE A 177 -21.43 10.76 -0.32
N LEU A 178 -21.05 10.95 0.94
CA LEU A 178 -21.66 10.27 2.09
C LEU A 178 -23.16 10.52 2.17
N ILE A 179 -23.94 9.44 2.23
CA ILE A 179 -25.39 9.47 2.38
C ILE A 179 -25.75 9.19 3.86
N PRO A 180 -26.75 9.88 4.39
CA PRO A 180 -27.64 10.89 3.77
C PRO A 180 -27.06 12.30 3.77
N PHE A 181 -25.89 12.53 4.35
CA PHE A 181 -25.38 13.85 4.61
C PHE A 181 -23.85 13.93 4.47
N SER A 182 -23.37 14.89 3.65
CA SER A 182 -21.95 15.24 3.55
C SER A 182 -21.74 16.72 3.88
N ALA A 183 -20.80 17.01 4.79
CA ALA A 183 -20.36 18.38 5.04
C ALA A 183 -19.49 18.90 3.90
N ARG A 184 -18.69 18.02 3.27
CA ARG A 184 -17.74 18.39 2.21
C ARG A 184 -18.42 18.79 0.91
N SER A 185 -19.48 18.08 0.48
CA SER A 185 -20.24 18.43 -0.71
C SER A 185 -20.99 19.76 -0.60
N ARG A 186 -21.19 20.27 0.63
CA ARG A 186 -21.74 21.61 0.87
C ARG A 186 -20.68 22.71 0.87
N GLN A 187 -19.42 22.37 1.10
CA GLN A 187 -18.31 23.32 1.15
C GLN A 187 -17.63 23.50 -0.20
N PHE A 188 -17.59 22.44 -1.01
CA PHE A 188 -16.83 22.40 -2.25
C PHE A 188 -17.68 21.92 -3.42
N LEU A 189 -17.48 22.49 -4.60
CA LEU A 189 -17.80 21.82 -5.85
C LEU A 189 -16.82 20.65 -6.07
N LEU A 190 -17.23 19.62 -6.80
CA LEU A 190 -16.43 18.42 -6.98
C LEU A 190 -15.00 18.69 -7.53
N PRO A 191 -14.79 19.55 -8.55
CA PRO A 191 -13.45 19.86 -9.04
C PRO A 191 -12.56 20.52 -7.97
N ASP A 192 -13.14 21.43 -7.16
CA ASP A 192 -12.42 22.13 -6.09
C ASP A 192 -12.06 21.17 -4.95
N TYR A 193 -12.97 20.25 -4.64
CA TYR A 193 -12.71 19.21 -3.66
C TYR A 193 -11.57 18.29 -4.09
N VAL A 194 -11.53 17.89 -5.36
CA VAL A 194 -10.43 17.10 -5.91
C VAL A 194 -9.09 17.83 -5.79
N THR A 195 -9.06 19.11 -6.17
CA THR A 195 -7.85 19.95 -6.05
C THR A 195 -7.41 20.07 -4.59
N TYR A 196 -8.35 20.24 -3.66
CA TYR A 196 -8.07 20.27 -2.23
C TYR A 196 -7.48 18.92 -1.75
N LEU A 197 -8.09 17.78 -2.13
CA LEU A 197 -7.57 16.44 -1.79
C LEU A 197 -6.14 16.23 -2.28
N ILE A 198 -5.85 16.60 -3.53
CA ILE A 198 -4.50 16.49 -4.10
C ILE A 198 -3.50 17.33 -3.30
N SER A 199 -3.89 18.54 -2.87
CA SER A 199 -3.03 19.39 -2.04
C SER A 199 -2.73 18.77 -0.68
N GLU A 200 -3.71 18.14 -0.04
CA GLU A 200 -3.53 17.42 1.23
C GLU A 200 -2.72 16.13 1.06
N TYR A 201 -2.93 15.41 -0.05
CA TYR A 201 -2.15 14.21 -0.34
C TYR A 201 -0.68 14.56 -0.59
N LYS A 202 -0.41 15.66 -1.33
CA LYS A 202 0.95 16.17 -1.50
C LYS A 202 1.63 16.37 -0.14
N LYS A 203 0.93 16.88 0.87
CA LYS A 203 1.47 17.07 2.23
C LYS A 203 1.81 15.76 2.94
N ILE A 204 1.14 14.66 2.66
CA ILE A 204 1.47 13.32 3.21
C ILE A 204 2.76 12.78 2.58
N LEU A 205 3.00 13.06 1.32
CA LEU A 205 4.17 12.57 0.57
C LEU A 205 5.42 13.44 0.74
N MET A 206 5.26 14.76 0.94
CA MET A 206 6.34 15.77 0.96
C MET A 206 6.69 16.33 2.34
N VAL A 207 7.84 17.06 2.39
CA VAL A 207 8.29 17.90 3.49
C VAL A 207 7.59 19.26 3.51
N ASN A 208 7.10 19.75 4.66
CA ASN A 208 6.81 21.16 4.92
C ASN A 208 7.33 21.61 6.30
N PHE A 209 7.99 22.74 6.29
CA PHE A 209 8.74 23.36 7.36
C PHE A 209 7.85 24.10 8.40
N VAL A 210 6.74 23.54 8.88
CA VAL A 210 5.95 24.22 9.93
C VAL A 210 5.65 23.27 11.06
N PHE A 211 6.20 23.57 12.25
CA PHE A 211 6.06 22.89 13.53
C PHE A 211 6.64 21.48 13.67
N HIS A 212 7.88 21.39 14.11
CA HIS A 212 8.61 20.34 14.87
C HIS A 212 8.20 18.83 14.80
N LEU A 213 7.29 18.40 13.95
CA LEU A 213 6.93 16.99 13.76
C LEU A 213 6.70 16.69 12.28
N SER A 214 7.78 16.56 11.53
CA SER A 214 7.74 16.17 10.11
C SER A 214 7.62 14.66 9.99
N LEU A 215 6.41 14.12 10.01
CA LEU A 215 6.15 12.70 9.76
C LEU A 215 5.71 12.54 8.31
N ARG A 216 6.64 12.19 7.41
CA ARG A 216 6.36 12.05 5.98
C ARG A 216 7.20 10.95 5.37
N LEU A 217 6.65 10.24 4.40
CA LEU A 217 7.27 9.05 3.81
C LEU A 217 8.70 9.30 3.32
N HIS A 218 8.93 10.41 2.62
CA HIS A 218 10.28 10.72 2.13
C HIS A 218 11.26 11.03 3.26
N ASP A 219 10.85 11.82 4.26
CA ASP A 219 11.69 12.19 5.39
C ASP A 219 11.99 10.99 6.29
N LEU A 220 11.04 10.06 6.36
CA LEU A 220 11.21 8.77 7.03
C LEU A 220 12.06 7.76 6.23
N GLY A 221 12.70 8.19 5.13
CA GLY A 221 13.66 7.39 4.39
C GLY A 221 13.11 6.60 3.20
N ALA A 222 11.80 6.65 2.91
CA ALA A 222 11.22 5.96 1.76
C ALA A 222 11.77 6.51 0.43
N ARG A 223 12.22 5.61 -0.47
CA ARG A 223 12.83 5.97 -1.76
C ARG A 223 12.20 5.25 -2.95
N ARG A 224 11.30 4.30 -2.70
CA ARG A 224 10.56 3.54 -3.73
C ARG A 224 9.12 3.45 -3.30
N VAL A 225 8.30 4.40 -3.75
CA VAL A 225 6.91 4.58 -3.29
C VAL A 225 5.94 4.37 -4.46
N LEU A 226 5.15 3.31 -4.38
CA LEU A 226 4.05 3.06 -5.29
C LEU A 226 2.78 3.71 -4.72
N VAL A 227 2.25 4.68 -5.46
CA VAL A 227 1.04 5.42 -5.09
C VAL A 227 -0.09 4.99 -6.01
N THR A 228 -1.16 4.44 -5.45
CA THR A 228 -2.33 4.06 -6.27
C THR A 228 -3.30 5.23 -6.38
N GLY A 229 -3.90 5.37 -7.56
CA GLY A 229 -5.09 6.18 -7.73
C GLY A 229 -6.34 5.50 -7.17
N THR A 230 -7.50 6.14 -7.35
CA THR A 230 -8.78 5.49 -7.07
C THR A 230 -9.16 4.56 -8.21
N GLY A 231 -9.81 3.44 -7.89
CA GLY A 231 -10.47 2.58 -8.87
C GLY A 231 -11.72 3.24 -9.48
N PRO A 232 -12.54 2.49 -10.23
CA PRO A 232 -13.82 2.96 -10.78
C PRO A 232 -14.86 3.08 -9.65
N LEU A 233 -14.82 4.19 -8.90
CA LEU A 233 -15.58 4.42 -7.67
C LEU A 233 -17.07 4.18 -7.82
N GLY A 234 -17.66 4.58 -8.96
CA GLY A 234 -19.08 4.39 -9.24
C GLY A 234 -19.47 2.92 -9.43
N CYS A 235 -18.50 2.04 -9.70
CA CYS A 235 -18.74 0.61 -9.89
C CYS A 235 -18.64 -0.20 -8.59
N VAL A 236 -18.29 0.42 -7.48
CA VAL A 236 -18.29 -0.21 -6.16
C VAL A 236 -19.69 -0.76 -5.87
N PRO A 237 -19.85 -2.04 -5.44
CA PRO A 237 -21.16 -2.66 -5.27
C PRO A 237 -22.12 -1.87 -4.37
N ALA A 238 -21.65 -1.30 -3.28
CA ALA A 238 -22.44 -0.47 -2.39
C ALA A 238 -22.95 0.80 -3.08
N GLU A 239 -22.11 1.47 -3.87
CA GLU A 239 -22.49 2.69 -4.59
C GLU A 239 -23.49 2.40 -5.71
N ARG A 240 -23.32 1.29 -6.42
CA ARG A 240 -24.31 0.80 -7.40
C ARG A 240 -25.65 0.51 -6.75
N ALA A 241 -25.65 -0.16 -5.59
CA ALA A 241 -26.88 -0.47 -4.87
C ALA A 241 -27.61 0.77 -4.35
N MET A 242 -26.88 1.81 -3.93
CA MET A 242 -27.47 3.02 -3.35
C MET A 242 -27.87 4.07 -4.39
N ARG A 243 -27.20 4.11 -5.56
CA ARG A 243 -27.29 5.21 -6.51
C ARG A 243 -27.78 4.84 -7.90
N SER A 244 -27.84 3.55 -8.23
CA SER A 244 -28.19 3.10 -9.56
C SER A 244 -29.48 2.27 -9.55
N PRO A 245 -30.53 2.72 -10.24
CA PRO A 245 -31.80 1.98 -10.31
C PRO A 245 -31.70 0.73 -11.20
N ASN A 246 -30.72 0.68 -12.12
CA ASN A 246 -30.53 -0.38 -13.10
C ASN A 246 -29.22 -1.18 -12.88
N GLY A 247 -28.48 -0.89 -11.80
CA GLY A 247 -27.24 -1.56 -11.45
C GLY A 247 -26.01 -1.13 -12.27
N GLU A 248 -26.07 -0.05 -13.02
CA GLU A 248 -24.92 0.55 -13.69
C GLU A 248 -23.99 1.27 -12.68
N CYS A 249 -22.78 1.61 -13.11
CA CYS A 249 -21.85 2.38 -12.27
C CYS A 249 -22.36 3.81 -12.09
N ALA A 250 -22.34 4.33 -10.87
CA ALA A 250 -22.81 5.69 -10.55
C ALA A 250 -21.95 6.75 -11.25
N PRO A 251 -22.50 7.58 -12.14
CA PRO A 251 -21.73 8.45 -13.02
C PRO A 251 -21.02 9.57 -12.25
N GLU A 252 -21.59 10.10 -11.18
CA GLU A 252 -20.98 11.16 -10.36
C GLU A 252 -19.70 10.69 -9.65
N LEU A 253 -19.63 9.45 -9.22
CA LEU A 253 -18.42 8.88 -8.62
C LEU A 253 -17.39 8.52 -9.70
N GLN A 254 -17.82 8.08 -10.87
CA GLN A 254 -16.93 7.90 -12.02
C GLN A 254 -16.29 9.22 -12.44
N GLN A 255 -17.06 10.31 -12.43
CA GLN A 255 -16.55 11.67 -12.67
C GLN A 255 -15.48 12.04 -11.62
N ALA A 256 -15.71 11.74 -10.34
CA ALA A 256 -14.74 12.01 -9.29
C ALA A 256 -13.40 11.29 -9.54
N ALA A 257 -13.42 10.01 -9.88
CA ALA A 257 -12.23 9.24 -10.22
C ALA A 257 -11.51 9.82 -11.46
N SER A 258 -12.27 10.22 -12.49
CA SER A 258 -11.71 10.82 -13.71
C SER A 258 -11.06 12.19 -13.50
N LEU A 259 -11.47 12.94 -12.50
CA LEU A 259 -10.86 14.21 -12.10
C LEU A 259 -9.66 14.02 -11.19
N PHE A 260 -9.72 13.04 -10.26
CA PHE A 260 -8.69 12.82 -9.26
C PHE A 260 -7.43 12.17 -9.83
N ASN A 261 -7.57 11.07 -10.58
CA ASN A 261 -6.44 10.27 -11.03
C ASN A 261 -5.44 11.05 -11.93
N PRO A 262 -5.86 11.88 -12.91
CA PRO A 262 -4.91 12.70 -13.68
C PRO A 262 -4.16 13.72 -12.82
N GLN A 263 -4.84 14.38 -11.86
CA GLN A 263 -4.21 15.33 -10.95
C GLN A 263 -3.22 14.65 -10.00
N LEU A 264 -3.51 13.42 -9.54
CA LEU A 264 -2.58 12.59 -8.76
C LEU A 264 -1.30 12.32 -9.56
N VAL A 265 -1.43 11.88 -10.82
CA VAL A 265 -0.26 11.62 -11.69
C VAL A 265 0.54 12.89 -11.90
N GLN A 266 -0.10 14.01 -12.16
CA GLN A 266 0.57 15.31 -12.33
C GLN A 266 1.32 15.73 -11.06
N MET A 267 0.70 15.58 -9.89
CA MET A 267 1.32 15.86 -8.59
C MET A 267 2.55 14.98 -8.36
N ILE A 268 2.47 13.68 -8.63
CA ILE A 268 3.59 12.73 -8.49
C ILE A 268 4.74 13.09 -9.42
N ASN A 269 4.47 13.41 -10.69
CA ASN A 269 5.50 13.85 -11.63
C ASN A 269 6.17 15.15 -11.16
N GLY A 270 5.40 16.09 -10.62
CA GLY A 270 5.93 17.31 -10.00
C GLY A 270 6.85 17.02 -8.83
N LEU A 271 6.48 16.09 -7.93
CA LEU A 271 7.31 15.66 -6.82
C LEU A 271 8.64 15.05 -7.27
N ASN A 272 8.60 14.12 -8.22
CA ASN A 272 9.81 13.52 -8.77
C ASN A 272 10.74 14.57 -9.39
N SER A 273 10.18 15.58 -10.06
CA SER A 273 10.96 16.70 -10.60
C SER A 273 11.56 17.57 -9.49
N GLU A 274 10.82 17.86 -8.40
CA GLU A 274 11.30 18.62 -7.25
C GLU A 274 12.46 17.91 -6.53
N TYR A 275 12.42 16.57 -6.43
CA TYR A 275 13.49 15.76 -5.82
C TYR A 275 14.63 15.40 -6.77
N GLY A 276 14.50 15.64 -8.08
CA GLY A 276 15.47 15.23 -9.09
C GLY A 276 15.64 13.70 -9.20
N ALA A 277 14.64 12.92 -8.76
CA ALA A 277 14.69 11.45 -8.72
C ALA A 277 13.28 10.84 -8.84
N ASN A 278 13.19 9.65 -9.45
CA ASN A 278 11.94 8.90 -9.58
C ASN A 278 11.65 8.11 -8.30
N ILE A 279 11.24 8.80 -7.24
CA ILE A 279 10.92 8.19 -5.93
C ILE A 279 9.50 7.63 -5.92
N PHE A 280 8.56 8.35 -6.54
CA PHE A 280 7.13 8.04 -6.54
C PHE A 280 6.69 7.53 -7.90
N ILE A 281 5.91 6.46 -7.91
CA ILE A 281 5.32 5.88 -9.13
C ILE A 281 3.81 5.84 -8.94
N ALA A 282 3.06 6.42 -9.88
CA ALA A 282 1.61 6.33 -9.89
C ALA A 282 1.15 5.03 -10.56
N ALA A 283 0.32 4.24 -9.87
CA ALA A 283 -0.35 3.08 -10.45
C ALA A 283 -1.77 3.45 -10.91
N ASN A 284 -2.11 3.15 -12.16
CA ASN A 284 -3.43 3.41 -12.72
C ASN A 284 -4.41 2.27 -12.38
N THR A 285 -4.89 2.27 -11.14
CA THR A 285 -5.85 1.28 -10.66
C THR A 285 -7.22 1.40 -11.31
N GLN A 286 -7.61 2.59 -11.79
CA GLN A 286 -8.87 2.78 -12.50
C GLN A 286 -8.88 2.01 -13.83
N LEU A 287 -7.84 2.15 -14.64
CA LEU A 287 -7.73 1.44 -15.91
C LEU A 287 -7.70 -0.07 -15.70
N GLN A 288 -6.85 -0.54 -14.79
CA GLN A 288 -6.69 -1.96 -14.50
C GLN A 288 -7.98 -2.60 -13.97
N THR A 289 -8.64 -1.97 -13.00
CA THR A 289 -9.88 -2.52 -12.44
C THR A 289 -11.03 -2.45 -13.45
N SER A 290 -11.08 -1.40 -14.28
CA SER A 290 -12.08 -1.33 -15.37
C SER A 290 -11.89 -2.45 -16.38
N ASP A 291 -10.64 -2.80 -16.71
CA ASP A 291 -10.36 -3.92 -17.61
C ASP A 291 -10.78 -5.26 -17.00
N PHE A 292 -10.52 -5.52 -15.72
CA PHE A 292 -11.03 -6.71 -15.01
C PHE A 292 -12.55 -6.84 -15.07
N ILE A 293 -13.28 -5.72 -14.97
CA ILE A 293 -14.74 -5.69 -15.00
C ILE A 293 -15.26 -5.93 -16.43
N THR A 294 -14.64 -5.33 -17.44
CA THR A 294 -15.12 -5.35 -18.83
C THR A 294 -14.63 -6.56 -19.62
N ASN A 295 -13.50 -7.14 -19.23
CA ASN A 295 -12.85 -8.25 -19.91
C ASN A 295 -12.42 -9.38 -18.93
N PRO A 296 -13.35 -9.92 -18.11
CA PRO A 296 -12.99 -10.87 -17.04
C PRO A 296 -12.41 -12.19 -17.58
N GLY A 297 -12.69 -12.54 -18.84
CA GLY A 297 -12.17 -13.76 -19.48
C GLY A 297 -10.69 -13.68 -19.89
N ALA A 298 -10.04 -12.52 -19.76
CA ALA A 298 -8.62 -12.35 -20.03
C ALA A 298 -7.73 -12.69 -18.80
N TYR A 299 -8.36 -12.91 -17.66
CA TYR A 299 -7.74 -13.20 -16.35
C TYR A 299 -8.34 -14.49 -15.77
#